data_a78d6108e85a10e69b1687604a541105
#
_entry.id   a78d6108e85a10e69b1687604a541105
#
_cell.length_a   1.000
_cell.length_b   1.000
_cell.length_c   1.000
_cell.angle_alpha   90.00
_cell.angle_beta   90.00
_cell.angle_gamma   90.00
#
_symmetry.space_group_name_H-M   'P 1'
#
loop_
_entity.id
_entity.type
_entity.pdbx_description
1 polymer ?
#
loop_
_entity_poly.entity_id
_entity_poly.type
_entity_poly.pdbx_seq_one_letter_code
_entity_poly.pdbx_strand_id
1 'polypeptide(L)'
;MCYNTPKDTMKWGIGMQINDTQRRIYEFLVERSTDGVPPSVREIGAAVGLRSTSSVQSNLDALEAAGYIQRDPLLKRSIRIVGQSDNVTQVPILGTVTAGAPILAVEQIEGYFPYTGSVSRDKPLFALHIRGESMIQAGILDGDLVIAEKTPYARNGEIIIAMIDDEATCKTFYKENGHYRLQPENDTYEPIIVDECSILGRVVAVMRYY
;
A
#
# COMPACT_ATOMS: atom_id res chain seq x y z
N MET A 1 37.90 17.00 23.73
CA MET A 1 36.44 16.88 23.99
C MET A 1 35.91 15.82 23.06
N CYS A 2 35.70 14.62 23.56
CA CYS A 2 35.22 13.49 22.78
C CYS A 2 33.67 13.50 22.78
N TYR A 3 33.07 13.62 21.61
CA TYR A 3 31.63 13.43 21.47
C TYR A 3 31.32 11.94 21.41
N ASN A 4 30.69 11.47 22.46
CA ASN A 4 30.20 10.12 22.61
C ASN A 4 28.81 10.06 21.94
N THR A 5 28.68 9.39 20.81
CA THR A 5 27.40 9.08 20.18
C THR A 5 26.77 7.88 20.90
N PRO A 6 25.52 7.93 21.35
CA PRO A 6 24.87 6.78 21.94
C PRO A 6 24.58 5.75 20.86
N LYS A 7 25.08 4.54 21.06
CA LYS A 7 24.65 3.34 20.32
C LYS A 7 23.23 3.00 20.78
N ASP A 8 22.24 3.44 20.02
CA ASP A 8 20.88 2.92 20.18
C ASP A 8 20.84 1.45 19.79
N THR A 9 20.86 0.62 20.81
CA THR A 9 20.55 -0.79 20.71
C THR A 9 19.06 -0.95 20.46
N MET A 10 18.65 -0.99 19.18
CA MET A 10 17.35 -1.52 18.80
C MET A 10 17.26 -2.98 19.28
N LYS A 11 16.40 -3.21 20.27
CA LYS A 11 16.05 -4.55 20.76
C LYS A 11 15.24 -5.28 19.68
N TRP A 12 15.93 -6.09 18.88
CA TRP A 12 15.29 -7.10 18.05
C TRP A 12 15.24 -8.41 18.89
N GLY A 13 14.03 -8.82 19.22
CA GLY A 13 13.79 -10.12 19.84
C GLY A 13 14.00 -11.25 18.83
N ILE A 14 14.69 -12.32 19.31
CA ILE A 14 15.02 -13.62 18.71
C ILE A 14 16.40 -13.61 18.05
N GLY A 15 17.41 -13.95 18.88
CA GLY A 15 18.81 -13.94 18.50
C GLY A 15 19.29 -15.22 17.83
N MET A 16 19.52 -15.19 16.55
CA MET A 16 20.62 -15.92 15.94
C MET A 16 21.65 -14.87 15.51
N GLN A 17 22.90 -15.00 16.01
CA GLN A 17 23.96 -14.09 15.63
C GLN A 17 24.32 -14.30 14.16
N ILE A 18 24.15 -13.28 13.34
CA ILE A 18 24.66 -13.25 11.97
C ILE A 18 26.10 -12.76 11.95
N ASN A 19 26.91 -13.34 11.06
CA ASN A 19 28.32 -12.92 10.90
C ASN A 19 28.43 -11.58 10.14
N ASP A 20 29.65 -11.00 10.09
CA ASP A 20 29.86 -9.69 9.47
C ASP A 20 29.52 -9.65 7.97
N THR A 21 29.73 -10.73 7.22
CA THR A 21 29.35 -10.83 5.81
C THR A 21 27.84 -10.84 5.65
N GLN A 22 27.14 -11.60 6.48
CA GLN A 22 25.67 -11.65 6.51
C GLN A 22 25.09 -10.30 6.88
N ARG A 23 25.69 -9.60 7.86
CA ARG A 23 25.28 -8.25 8.26
C ARG A 23 25.42 -7.27 7.10
N ARG A 24 26.55 -7.24 6.39
CA ARG A 24 26.77 -6.37 5.24
C ARG A 24 25.78 -6.67 4.09
N ILE A 25 25.48 -7.93 3.85
CA ILE A 25 24.44 -8.31 2.88
C ILE A 25 23.07 -7.78 3.32
N TYR A 26 22.72 -7.97 4.59
CA TYR A 26 21.45 -7.50 5.13
C TYR A 26 21.31 -5.97 5.05
N GLU A 27 22.34 -5.22 5.47
CA GLU A 27 22.38 -3.75 5.39
C GLU A 27 22.23 -3.27 3.93
N PHE A 28 22.90 -3.90 2.98
CA PHE A 28 22.75 -3.60 1.56
C PHE A 28 21.32 -3.88 1.05
N LEU A 29 20.70 -5.00 1.48
CA LEU A 29 19.31 -5.31 1.13
C LEU A 29 18.34 -4.28 1.72
N VAL A 30 18.58 -3.83 2.95
CA VAL A 30 17.80 -2.77 3.62
C VAL A 30 17.88 -1.46 2.84
N GLU A 31 19.10 -1.03 2.46
CA GLU A 31 19.29 0.19 1.67
C GLU A 31 18.58 0.14 0.32
N ARG A 32 18.64 -1.04 -0.35
CA ARG A 32 18.01 -1.23 -1.67
C ARG A 32 16.51 -1.55 -1.62
N SER A 33 15.96 -1.77 -0.46
CA SER A 33 14.52 -2.10 -0.31
C SER A 33 13.60 -0.95 -0.74
N THR A 34 14.10 0.29 -0.71
CA THR A 34 13.37 1.49 -1.17
C THR A 34 13.29 1.62 -2.68
N ASP A 35 14.15 0.93 -3.43
CA ASP A 35 14.22 1.05 -4.89
C ASP A 35 13.11 0.26 -5.64
N GLY A 36 12.28 -0.49 -4.90
CA GLY A 36 11.14 -1.24 -5.45
C GLY A 36 11.50 -2.50 -6.27
N VAL A 37 12.79 -2.71 -6.60
CA VAL A 37 13.27 -3.89 -7.32
C VAL A 37 14.35 -4.59 -6.51
N PRO A 38 14.14 -5.81 -6.03
CA PRO A 38 15.15 -6.55 -5.29
C PRO A 38 16.42 -6.78 -6.11
N PRO A 39 17.61 -6.59 -5.50
CA PRO A 39 18.87 -6.77 -6.19
C PRO A 39 19.11 -8.23 -6.59
N SER A 40 19.83 -8.43 -7.69
CA SER A 40 20.29 -9.76 -8.11
C SER A 40 21.42 -10.26 -7.23
N VAL A 41 21.64 -11.58 -7.20
CA VAL A 41 22.77 -12.22 -6.47
C VAL A 41 24.12 -11.64 -6.89
N ARG A 42 24.29 -11.23 -8.16
CA ARG A 42 25.52 -10.61 -8.67
C ARG A 42 25.70 -9.19 -8.12
N GLU A 43 24.65 -8.41 -8.06
CA GLU A 43 24.67 -7.05 -7.48
C GLU A 43 24.99 -7.10 -5.99
N ILE A 44 24.39 -8.05 -5.26
CA ILE A 44 24.70 -8.30 -3.83
C ILE A 44 26.19 -8.65 -3.69
N GLY A 45 26.69 -9.60 -4.49
CA GLY A 45 28.11 -10.00 -4.45
C GLY A 45 29.05 -8.84 -4.71
N ALA A 46 28.78 -8.03 -5.72
CA ALA A 46 29.56 -6.84 -6.05
C ALA A 46 29.58 -5.83 -4.90
N ALA A 47 28.43 -5.56 -4.29
CA ALA A 47 28.30 -4.61 -3.19
C ALA A 47 29.07 -5.01 -1.93
N VAL A 48 29.09 -6.31 -1.59
CA VAL A 48 29.76 -6.81 -0.38
C VAL A 48 31.15 -7.42 -0.62
N GLY A 49 31.66 -7.36 -1.88
CA GLY A 49 32.99 -7.85 -2.24
C GLY A 49 33.10 -9.37 -2.35
N LEU A 50 32.02 -10.10 -2.56
CA LEU A 50 31.98 -11.54 -2.79
C LEU A 50 32.08 -11.83 -4.30
N ARG A 51 33.09 -12.61 -4.72
CA ARG A 51 33.31 -12.98 -6.13
C ARG A 51 32.45 -14.17 -6.60
N SER A 52 32.07 -15.04 -5.67
CA SER A 52 31.33 -16.26 -5.98
C SER A 52 29.84 -16.08 -5.69
N THR A 53 29.01 -16.37 -6.68
CA THR A 53 27.54 -16.39 -6.53
C THR A 53 27.08 -17.47 -5.54
N SER A 54 27.80 -18.58 -5.42
CA SER A 54 27.50 -19.64 -4.43
C SER A 54 27.73 -19.15 -3.01
N SER A 55 28.77 -18.33 -2.77
CA SER A 55 29.01 -17.74 -1.44
C SER A 55 27.91 -16.73 -1.07
N VAL A 56 27.43 -15.93 -2.02
CA VAL A 56 26.28 -15.03 -1.79
C VAL A 56 25.05 -15.85 -1.45
N GLN A 57 24.77 -16.92 -2.22
CA GLN A 57 23.62 -17.77 -2.01
C GLN A 57 23.61 -18.41 -0.62
N SER A 58 24.76 -18.97 -0.20
CA SER A 58 24.92 -19.58 1.14
C SER A 58 24.67 -18.58 2.28
N ASN A 59 25.10 -17.32 2.12
CA ASN A 59 24.82 -16.28 3.11
C ASN A 59 23.35 -15.85 3.10
N LEU A 60 22.70 -15.81 1.94
CA LEU A 60 21.26 -15.57 1.85
C LEU A 60 20.47 -16.71 2.49
N ASP A 61 20.85 -17.98 2.29
CA ASP A 61 20.23 -19.15 2.92
C ASP A 61 20.33 -19.04 4.46
N ALA A 62 21.48 -18.62 4.96
CA ALA A 62 21.70 -18.41 6.39
C ALA A 62 20.87 -17.24 6.95
N LEU A 63 20.73 -16.14 6.23
CA LEU A 63 19.88 -15.01 6.62
C LEU A 63 18.40 -15.40 6.63
N GLU A 64 17.97 -16.21 5.69
CA GLU A 64 16.60 -16.73 5.63
C GLU A 64 16.32 -17.70 6.78
N ALA A 65 17.24 -18.66 7.04
CA ALA A 65 17.16 -19.57 8.18
C ALA A 65 17.15 -18.84 9.53
N ALA A 66 17.87 -17.72 9.62
CA ALA A 66 17.90 -16.85 10.80
C ALA A 66 16.68 -15.90 10.89
N GLY A 67 15.77 -15.91 9.91
CA GLY A 67 14.54 -15.12 9.90
C GLY A 67 14.73 -13.63 9.57
N TYR A 68 15.86 -13.24 9.00
CA TYR A 68 16.13 -11.85 8.58
C TYR A 68 15.55 -11.51 7.21
N ILE A 69 15.48 -12.50 6.33
CA ILE A 69 14.90 -12.35 4.99
C ILE A 69 13.96 -13.52 4.69
N GLN A 70 13.13 -13.33 3.68
CA GLN A 70 12.25 -14.35 3.12
C GLN A 70 12.39 -14.35 1.59
N ARG A 71 12.41 -15.52 0.95
CA ARG A 71 12.51 -15.67 -0.50
C ARG A 71 11.39 -16.55 -1.02
N ASP A 72 10.83 -16.18 -2.17
CA ASP A 72 9.85 -17.02 -2.86
C ASP A 72 10.59 -17.88 -3.90
N PRO A 73 10.58 -19.22 -3.79
CA PRO A 73 11.29 -20.10 -4.71
C PRO A 73 10.73 -20.06 -6.16
N LEU A 74 9.50 -19.57 -6.33
CA LEU A 74 8.84 -19.50 -7.63
C LEU A 74 9.11 -18.18 -8.36
N LEU A 75 9.60 -17.15 -7.65
CA LEU A 75 9.84 -15.83 -8.22
C LEU A 75 11.34 -15.52 -8.29
N LYS A 76 11.80 -15.12 -9.47
CA LYS A 76 13.15 -14.57 -9.63
C LYS A 76 13.22 -13.21 -8.93
N ARG A 77 14.27 -12.98 -8.13
CA ARG A 77 14.49 -11.72 -7.38
C ARG A 77 13.43 -11.43 -6.29
N SER A 78 13.09 -12.40 -5.48
CA SER A 78 12.04 -12.30 -4.46
C SER A 78 12.58 -12.20 -3.03
N ILE A 79 13.65 -11.43 -2.81
CA ILE A 79 14.21 -11.25 -1.46
C ILE A 79 13.39 -10.19 -0.72
N ARG A 80 12.83 -10.56 0.43
CA ARG A 80 12.08 -9.69 1.35
C ARG A 80 12.75 -9.64 2.71
N ILE A 81 12.79 -8.49 3.34
CA ILE A 81 13.36 -8.30 4.67
C ILE A 81 12.26 -8.52 5.71
N VAL A 82 12.49 -9.46 6.64
CA VAL A 82 11.54 -9.72 7.71
C VAL A 82 11.59 -8.57 8.72
N GLY A 83 10.43 -7.97 9.02
CA GLY A 83 10.31 -6.86 9.96
C GLY A 83 10.52 -5.46 9.36
N GLN A 84 11.03 -5.33 8.13
CA GLN A 84 10.70 -4.16 7.33
C GLN A 84 9.34 -4.44 6.70
N SER A 85 8.42 -3.50 6.88
CA SER A 85 7.13 -3.59 6.22
C SER A 85 7.38 -3.47 4.70
N ASP A 86 7.34 -4.61 4.00
CA ASP A 86 7.18 -4.68 2.54
C ASP A 86 5.80 -4.14 2.14
N ASN A 87 5.48 -2.97 2.63
CA ASN A 87 4.16 -2.38 2.50
C ASN A 87 4.09 -1.41 1.33
N VAL A 88 4.94 -1.57 0.33
CA VAL A 88 4.67 -0.91 -0.95
C VAL A 88 3.72 -1.80 -1.74
N THR A 89 2.44 -1.59 -1.54
CA THR A 89 1.42 -2.19 -2.38
C THR A 89 1.23 -1.33 -3.62
N GLN A 90 1.39 -1.91 -4.81
CA GLN A 90 1.05 -1.24 -6.06
C GLN A 90 -0.47 -1.19 -6.18
N VAL A 91 -1.06 -0.05 -5.82
CA VAL A 91 -2.51 0.17 -5.88
C VAL A 91 -2.88 0.62 -7.29
N PRO A 92 -3.76 -0.11 -8.00
CA PRO A 92 -4.20 0.31 -9.33
C PRO A 92 -4.99 1.62 -9.24
N ILE A 93 -4.64 2.58 -10.09
CA ILE A 93 -5.38 3.82 -10.29
C ILE A 93 -6.41 3.55 -11.39
N LEU A 94 -7.68 3.72 -11.05
CA LEU A 94 -8.78 3.51 -11.98
C LEU A 94 -9.16 4.86 -12.61
N GLY A 95 -9.36 4.86 -13.92
CA GLY A 95 -9.87 6.03 -14.64
C GLY A 95 -11.38 6.14 -14.51
N THR A 96 -12.11 5.65 -15.48
CA THR A 96 -13.57 5.64 -15.44
C THR A 96 -14.07 4.33 -14.86
N VAL A 97 -14.87 4.39 -13.79
CA VAL A 97 -15.54 3.22 -13.23
C VAL A 97 -16.95 3.17 -13.81
N THR A 98 -17.27 2.10 -14.53
CA THR A 98 -18.60 1.91 -15.14
C THR A 98 -19.35 0.80 -14.43
N ALA A 99 -20.67 0.92 -14.37
CA ALA A 99 -21.54 -0.12 -13.82
C ALA A 99 -21.45 -1.41 -14.63
N GLY A 100 -21.61 -2.54 -13.94
CA GLY A 100 -21.61 -3.87 -14.58
C GLY A 100 -20.25 -4.46 -14.89
N ALA A 101 -19.17 -3.69 -14.89
CA ALA A 101 -17.81 -4.20 -15.03
C ALA A 101 -17.17 -4.48 -13.65
N PRO A 102 -16.30 -5.51 -13.51
CA PRO A 102 -15.52 -5.69 -12.29
C PRO A 102 -14.64 -4.46 -12.06
N ILE A 103 -14.70 -3.85 -10.87
CA ILE A 103 -13.98 -2.61 -10.54
C ILE A 103 -12.46 -2.66 -10.75
N LEU A 104 -11.87 -3.85 -10.78
CA LEU A 104 -10.44 -4.08 -11.07
C LEU A 104 -10.23 -4.68 -12.47
N ALA A 105 -11.13 -4.42 -13.42
CA ALA A 105 -10.90 -4.81 -14.81
C ALA A 105 -9.67 -4.09 -15.35
N VAL A 106 -8.81 -4.82 -16.06
CA VAL A 106 -7.52 -4.31 -16.57
C VAL A 106 -7.72 -3.10 -17.49
N GLU A 107 -8.82 -3.05 -18.21
CA GLU A 107 -9.18 -1.97 -19.13
C GLU A 107 -9.45 -0.62 -18.44
N GLN A 108 -9.69 -0.64 -17.12
CA GLN A 108 -9.96 0.56 -16.32
C GLN A 108 -8.72 1.09 -15.60
N ILE A 109 -7.58 0.37 -15.66
CA ILE A 109 -6.36 0.76 -14.94
C ILE A 109 -5.55 1.74 -15.78
N GLU A 110 -5.40 2.97 -15.28
CA GLU A 110 -4.59 4.02 -15.90
C GLU A 110 -3.14 4.02 -15.40
N GLY A 111 -2.87 3.39 -14.26
CA GLY A 111 -1.55 3.35 -13.65
C GLY A 111 -1.55 2.67 -12.29
N TYR A 112 -0.44 2.80 -11.58
CA TYR A 112 -0.28 2.24 -10.24
C TYR A 112 0.33 3.27 -9.29
N PHE A 113 -0.13 3.28 -8.06
CA PHE A 113 0.36 4.12 -6.97
C PHE A 113 1.07 3.27 -5.91
N PRO A 114 2.32 3.58 -5.53
CA PRO A 114 3.03 2.87 -4.46
C PRO A 114 2.50 3.30 -3.09
N TYR A 115 1.71 2.46 -2.45
CA TYR A 115 1.11 2.71 -1.14
C TYR A 115 1.85 1.93 -0.05
N THR A 116 2.28 2.63 1.00
CA THR A 116 3.04 2.07 2.14
C THR A 116 2.22 1.88 3.41
N GLY A 117 0.92 2.18 3.37
CA GLY A 117 0.04 2.01 4.52
C GLY A 117 -0.32 0.55 4.80
N SER A 118 -0.99 0.34 5.92
CA SER A 118 -1.47 -0.98 6.32
C SER A 118 -2.52 -1.49 5.33
N VAL A 119 -2.29 -2.67 4.79
CA VAL A 119 -3.18 -3.34 3.85
C VAL A 119 -3.67 -4.64 4.46
N SER A 120 -4.99 -4.87 4.46
CA SER A 120 -5.53 -6.20 4.74
C SER A 120 -5.24 -7.12 3.55
N ARG A 121 -4.64 -8.30 3.78
CA ARG A 121 -4.31 -9.26 2.73
C ARG A 121 -5.53 -9.75 1.93
N ASP A 122 -6.70 -9.68 2.55
CA ASP A 122 -7.94 -10.24 2.00
C ASP A 122 -8.79 -9.21 1.25
N LYS A 123 -8.38 -7.93 1.25
CA LYS A 123 -9.14 -6.83 0.67
C LYS A 123 -8.30 -6.02 -0.31
N PRO A 124 -8.53 -6.21 -1.62
CA PRO A 124 -7.82 -5.45 -2.63
C PRO A 124 -8.01 -3.94 -2.45
N LEU A 125 -6.95 -3.17 -2.74
CA LEU A 125 -7.02 -1.72 -2.82
C LEU A 125 -7.21 -1.27 -4.27
N PHE A 126 -7.81 -0.12 -4.43
CA PHE A 126 -7.85 0.65 -5.67
C PHE A 126 -7.76 2.14 -5.37
N ALA A 127 -7.39 2.93 -6.34
CA ALA A 127 -7.30 4.39 -6.22
C ALA A 127 -8.12 5.08 -7.30
N LEU A 128 -8.65 6.27 -6.98
CA LEU A 128 -9.41 7.12 -7.89
C LEU A 128 -8.99 8.57 -7.70
N HIS A 129 -8.92 9.32 -8.81
CA HIS A 129 -8.80 10.77 -8.75
C HIS A 129 -10.14 11.40 -8.37
N ILE A 130 -10.12 12.28 -7.37
CA ILE A 130 -11.28 13.08 -6.97
C ILE A 130 -11.49 14.19 -7.99
N ARG A 131 -12.74 14.40 -8.32
CA ARG A 131 -13.19 15.53 -9.14
C ARG A 131 -14.27 16.31 -8.40
N GLY A 132 -14.08 17.62 -8.32
CA GLY A 132 -15.00 18.55 -7.67
C GLY A 132 -14.76 18.71 -6.16
N GLU A 133 -15.62 19.45 -5.51
CA GLU A 133 -15.42 20.04 -4.19
C GLU A 133 -16.37 19.47 -3.12
N SER A 134 -17.11 18.41 -3.42
CA SER A 134 -18.16 17.89 -2.52
C SER A 134 -17.64 17.35 -1.18
N MET A 135 -16.31 17.15 -1.00
CA MET A 135 -15.69 16.56 0.18
C MET A 135 -14.63 17.45 0.84
N ILE A 136 -14.65 18.75 0.56
CA ILE A 136 -13.61 19.70 1.01
C ILE A 136 -13.53 19.82 2.53
N GLN A 137 -14.65 19.74 3.26
CA GLN A 137 -14.68 19.83 4.72
C GLN A 137 -14.14 18.54 5.38
N ALA A 138 -14.10 17.42 4.66
CA ALA A 138 -13.39 16.23 5.05
C ALA A 138 -11.88 16.27 4.67
N GLY A 139 -11.40 17.37 4.11
CA GLY A 139 -10.01 17.54 3.67
C GLY A 139 -9.66 16.86 2.36
N ILE A 140 -10.66 16.37 1.61
CA ILE A 140 -10.49 15.76 0.29
C ILE A 140 -10.84 16.82 -0.76
N LEU A 141 -9.84 17.20 -1.57
CA LEU A 141 -9.93 18.28 -2.54
C LEU A 141 -9.95 17.75 -3.98
N ASP A 142 -10.35 18.63 -4.90
CA ASP A 142 -10.24 18.36 -6.34
C ASP A 142 -8.80 18.02 -6.73
N GLY A 143 -8.62 16.98 -7.55
CA GLY A 143 -7.31 16.48 -7.96
C GLY A 143 -6.64 15.49 -6.98
N ASP A 144 -7.14 15.31 -5.76
CA ASP A 144 -6.60 14.33 -4.83
C ASP A 144 -6.72 12.91 -5.39
N LEU A 145 -5.79 12.04 -5.00
CA LEU A 145 -5.89 10.61 -5.20
C LEU A 145 -6.39 9.96 -3.91
N VAL A 146 -7.58 9.38 -3.91
CA VAL A 146 -8.09 8.59 -2.79
C VAL A 146 -7.77 7.12 -3.00
N ILE A 147 -7.33 6.45 -1.92
CA ILE A 147 -7.11 5.01 -1.88
C ILE A 147 -8.26 4.39 -1.10
N ALA A 148 -8.92 3.42 -1.69
CA ALA A 148 -10.04 2.71 -1.10
C ALA A 148 -9.79 1.20 -1.02
N GLU A 149 -10.23 0.62 0.09
CA GLU A 149 -10.31 -0.82 0.29
C GLU A 149 -11.60 -1.34 -0.32
N LYS A 150 -11.51 -2.30 -1.25
CA LYS A 150 -12.68 -2.89 -1.90
C LYS A 150 -13.55 -3.61 -0.87
N THR A 151 -14.77 -3.14 -0.70
CA THR A 151 -15.78 -3.73 0.19
C THR A 151 -17.18 -3.31 -0.24
N PRO A 152 -18.17 -4.21 -0.17
CA PRO A 152 -19.56 -3.85 -0.43
C PRO A 152 -20.29 -3.32 0.82
N TYR A 153 -19.57 -3.15 1.94
CA TYR A 153 -20.17 -2.74 3.22
C TYR A 153 -19.45 -1.54 3.80
N ALA A 154 -20.22 -0.64 4.43
CA ALA A 154 -19.69 0.48 5.20
C ALA A 154 -20.52 0.69 6.47
N ARG A 155 -19.93 1.37 7.45
CA ARG A 155 -20.57 1.85 8.66
C ARG A 155 -20.95 3.32 8.52
N ASN A 156 -21.95 3.75 9.27
CA ASN A 156 -22.32 5.17 9.32
C ASN A 156 -21.10 6.04 9.70
N GLY A 157 -20.89 7.10 8.94
CA GLY A 157 -19.77 8.02 9.11
C GLY A 157 -18.48 7.63 8.38
N GLU A 158 -18.42 6.48 7.71
CA GLU A 158 -17.26 6.13 6.89
C GLU A 158 -17.36 6.82 5.51
N ILE A 159 -16.19 7.28 5.01
CA ILE A 159 -16.09 7.82 3.66
C ILE A 159 -15.95 6.65 2.68
N ILE A 160 -16.79 6.64 1.66
CA ILE A 160 -16.89 5.54 0.69
C ILE A 160 -16.77 6.06 -0.74
N ILE A 161 -16.44 5.14 -1.63
CA ILE A 161 -16.69 5.25 -3.06
C ILE A 161 -17.95 4.43 -3.35
N ALA A 162 -18.97 5.08 -3.86
CA ALA A 162 -20.23 4.45 -4.26
C ALA A 162 -20.51 4.68 -5.74
N MET A 163 -21.30 3.79 -6.32
CA MET A 163 -21.83 3.94 -7.68
C MET A 163 -23.24 4.48 -7.59
N ILE A 164 -23.51 5.60 -8.25
CA ILE A 164 -24.83 6.21 -8.40
C ILE A 164 -24.99 6.59 -9.87
N ASP A 165 -26.06 6.17 -10.49
CA ASP A 165 -26.39 6.48 -11.90
C ASP A 165 -25.22 6.28 -12.87
N ASP A 166 -24.49 5.12 -12.71
CA ASP A 166 -23.32 4.73 -13.51
C ASP A 166 -22.06 5.59 -13.29
N GLU A 167 -22.05 6.45 -12.27
CA GLU A 167 -20.88 7.27 -11.91
C GLU A 167 -20.38 6.92 -10.50
N ALA A 168 -19.05 6.85 -10.35
CA ALA A 168 -18.41 6.69 -9.04
C ALA A 168 -18.39 8.03 -8.29
N THR A 169 -18.86 8.05 -7.05
CA THR A 169 -18.85 9.23 -6.19
C THR A 169 -18.24 8.95 -4.84
N CYS A 170 -17.54 9.96 -4.27
CA CYS A 170 -16.97 9.91 -2.93
C CYS A 170 -17.88 10.69 -1.97
N LYS A 171 -18.40 10.04 -0.93
CA LYS A 171 -19.30 10.63 0.07
C LYS A 171 -19.14 9.98 1.42
N THR A 172 -19.61 10.64 2.47
CA THR A 172 -19.77 10.03 3.79
C THR A 172 -21.07 9.23 3.82
N PHE A 173 -20.99 7.98 4.22
CA PHE A 173 -22.08 7.02 4.17
C PHE A 173 -22.92 7.02 5.45
N TYR A 174 -24.23 7.02 5.28
CA TYR A 174 -25.19 6.77 6.35
C TYR A 174 -26.31 5.84 5.88
N LYS A 175 -26.57 4.80 6.67
CA LYS A 175 -27.77 3.97 6.54
C LYS A 175 -28.81 4.43 7.56
N GLU A 176 -29.90 4.94 7.09
CA GLU A 176 -31.00 5.47 7.87
C GLU A 176 -32.27 4.63 7.66
N ASN A 177 -33.39 5.01 8.30
CA ASN A 177 -34.61 4.24 8.32
C ASN A 177 -35.19 3.92 6.92
N GLY A 178 -34.67 2.86 6.31
CA GLY A 178 -35.16 2.36 5.02
C GLY A 178 -34.52 2.97 3.77
N HIS A 179 -33.52 3.87 3.93
CA HIS A 179 -32.80 4.47 2.82
C HIS A 179 -31.33 4.65 3.16
N TYR A 180 -30.52 5.04 2.16
CA TYR A 180 -29.14 5.43 2.32
C TYR A 180 -28.99 6.93 2.04
N ARG A 181 -28.22 7.60 2.89
CA ARG A 181 -27.81 8.99 2.68
C ARG A 181 -26.34 9.05 2.40
N LEU A 182 -25.97 9.57 1.25
CA LEU A 182 -24.60 9.87 0.84
C LEU A 182 -24.37 11.35 1.07
N GLN A 183 -23.71 11.66 2.19
CA GLN A 183 -23.51 13.01 2.66
C GLN A 183 -22.25 13.62 2.01
N PRO A 184 -22.39 14.75 1.28
CA PRO A 184 -21.23 15.56 0.92
C PRO A 184 -20.69 16.26 2.18
N GLU A 185 -19.40 16.40 2.24
CA GLU A 185 -18.71 17.19 3.26
C GLU A 185 -18.39 18.57 2.68
N ASN A 186 -19.45 19.28 2.30
CA ASN A 186 -19.46 20.64 1.81
C ASN A 186 -20.91 21.17 1.88
N ASP A 187 -21.13 22.25 2.63
CA ASP A 187 -22.46 22.82 2.91
C ASP A 187 -23.18 23.37 1.65
N THR A 188 -22.46 23.52 0.54
CA THR A 188 -23.06 23.97 -0.73
C THR A 188 -23.68 22.85 -1.55
N TYR A 189 -23.55 21.59 -1.11
CA TYR A 189 -24.08 20.42 -1.80
C TYR A 189 -25.15 19.73 -0.95
N GLU A 190 -26.28 19.39 -1.57
CA GLU A 190 -27.32 18.61 -0.91
C GLU A 190 -26.94 17.13 -0.79
N PRO A 191 -27.37 16.43 0.29
CA PRO A 191 -27.21 15.01 0.42
C PRO A 191 -27.93 14.25 -0.69
N ILE A 192 -27.34 13.14 -1.14
CA ILE A 192 -27.97 12.22 -2.09
C ILE A 192 -28.70 11.15 -1.26
N ILE A 193 -30.02 11.06 -1.42
CA ILE A 193 -30.87 10.07 -0.75
C ILE A 193 -31.30 9.03 -1.78
N VAL A 194 -31.01 7.75 -1.50
CA VAL A 194 -31.31 6.63 -2.40
C VAL A 194 -31.84 5.41 -1.63
N ASP A 195 -32.68 4.64 -2.26
CA ASP A 195 -33.20 3.38 -1.69
C ASP A 195 -32.19 2.23 -1.82
N GLU A 196 -31.33 2.30 -2.84
CA GLU A 196 -30.27 1.33 -3.11
C GLU A 196 -28.93 2.05 -3.31
N CYS A 197 -27.85 1.46 -2.80
CA CYS A 197 -26.51 2.02 -2.91
C CYS A 197 -25.49 0.90 -3.18
N SER A 198 -24.79 1.00 -4.29
CA SER A 198 -23.68 0.09 -4.61
C SER A 198 -22.37 0.65 -4.07
N ILE A 199 -21.92 0.12 -2.93
CA ILE A 199 -20.63 0.49 -2.33
C ILE A 199 -19.54 -0.27 -3.06
N LEU A 200 -18.57 0.48 -3.62
CA LEU A 200 -17.38 -0.05 -4.32
C LEU A 200 -16.22 -0.25 -3.36
N GLY A 201 -16.07 0.65 -2.39
CA GLY A 201 -15.00 0.58 -1.41
C GLY A 201 -15.08 1.65 -0.35
N ARG A 202 -14.31 1.46 0.71
CA ARG A 202 -14.13 2.39 1.82
C ARG A 202 -12.80 3.12 1.67
N VAL A 203 -12.81 4.43 1.77
CA VAL A 203 -11.59 5.26 1.70
C VAL A 203 -10.71 4.99 2.94
N VAL A 204 -9.44 4.72 2.70
CA VAL A 204 -8.43 4.44 3.74
C VAL A 204 -7.28 5.43 3.75
N ALA A 205 -7.06 6.15 2.63
CA ALA A 205 -6.05 7.19 2.55
C ALA A 205 -6.38 8.22 1.47
N VAL A 206 -5.81 9.41 1.63
CA VAL A 206 -5.83 10.49 0.65
C VAL A 206 -4.38 10.91 0.38
N MET A 207 -4.03 11.08 -0.88
CA MET A 207 -2.70 11.48 -1.32
C MET A 207 -2.82 12.75 -2.16
N ARG A 208 -1.97 13.73 -1.85
CA ARG A 208 -1.88 15.01 -2.55
C ARG A 208 -0.44 15.39 -2.78
N TYR A 209 -0.14 15.80 -3.99
CA TYR A 209 1.16 16.39 -4.36
C TYR A 209 1.00 17.89 -4.54
N TYR A 210 2.02 18.64 -4.15
CA TYR A 210 2.10 20.12 -4.30
C TYR A 210 3.19 20.49 -5.28
#